data_06caade099df1e6b300a03c818c09970
#
_entry.id   06caade099df1e6b300a03c818c09970
#
_cell.length_a   1.000
_cell.length_b   1.000
_cell.length_c   1.000
_cell.angle_alpha   90.00
_cell.angle_beta   90.00
_cell.angle_gamma   90.00
#
_symmetry.space_group_name_H-M   'P 1'
#
loop_
_entity.id
_entity.type
_entity.pdbx_description
1 polymer ?
#
loop_
_entity_poly.entity_id
_entity_poly.type
_entity_poly.pdbx_seq_one_letter_code
_entity_poly.pdbx_strand_id
1 'polypeptide(L)'
;ELHWPHAEYELQVDRGVAAITLKEDYRARRTQAAERLKNIDGLQAVHFRIAVAGSGAVAVSRNRTDSPDRGTAYPAGNVFRQLLADPRQPHFYISLREYDLPDERMTTAAVGLGETFGLYRFEGRAPGDGVQISLDGGVFALFNLDEPNRELVNADYRIGLPLTWRQGDNAARLLLYHQSSHLGDGYLVRVQPQVVLLTYEALSFLYSHDWQGLRVYLGGEYRFNN
;
A
#
# COMPACT_ATOMS: atom_id res chain seq x y z
N GLU A 1 -9.32 -10.92 28.19
CA GLU A 1 -8.59 -12.18 28.43
C GLU A 1 -9.34 -13.33 27.77
N LEU A 2 -8.66 -14.20 27.04
CA LEU A 2 -9.27 -15.31 26.28
C LEU A 2 -9.71 -16.49 27.19
N HIS A 3 -9.44 -16.43 28.49
CA HIS A 3 -9.67 -17.51 29.48
C HIS A 3 -9.05 -18.86 29.11
N TRP A 4 -7.99 -18.84 28.31
CA TRP A 4 -7.19 -20.02 27.98
C TRP A 4 -5.92 -20.05 28.83
N PRO A 5 -5.38 -21.24 29.15
CA PRO A 5 -4.08 -21.30 29.80
C PRO A 5 -3.01 -20.57 28.96
N HIS A 6 -2.24 -19.69 29.58
CA HIS A 6 -1.15 -18.95 28.89
C HIS A 6 -0.07 -19.87 28.28
N ALA A 7 -0.04 -21.14 28.70
CA ALA A 7 0.83 -22.17 28.13
C ALA A 7 0.45 -22.57 26.68
N GLU A 8 -0.77 -22.29 26.25
CA GLU A 8 -1.32 -22.76 24.97
C GLU A 8 -1.26 -21.71 23.84
N TYR A 9 -1.09 -20.44 24.17
CA TYR A 9 -1.04 -19.37 23.19
C TYR A 9 -0.12 -18.24 23.61
N GLU A 10 0.32 -17.46 22.63
CA GLU A 10 0.99 -16.18 22.80
C GLU A 10 0.18 -15.09 22.10
N LEU A 11 -0.16 -14.04 22.82
CA LEU A 11 -0.92 -12.90 22.29
C LEU A 11 -0.02 -11.68 22.20
N GLN A 12 0.10 -11.12 21.00
CA GLN A 12 0.73 -9.81 20.76
C GLN A 12 -0.31 -8.88 20.18
N VAL A 13 -0.44 -7.68 20.75
CA VAL A 13 -1.33 -6.62 20.23
C VAL A 13 -0.49 -5.39 19.90
N ASP A 14 -0.56 -4.95 18.64
CA ASP A 14 0.10 -3.75 18.17
C ASP A 14 -0.83 -2.95 17.26
N ARG A 15 -1.08 -1.68 17.60
CA ARG A 15 -1.86 -0.70 16.80
C ARG A 15 -3.20 -1.22 16.27
N GLY A 16 -3.95 -1.92 17.08
CA GLY A 16 -5.24 -2.48 16.69
C GLY A 16 -5.17 -3.80 15.92
N VAL A 17 -3.98 -4.39 15.77
CA VAL A 17 -3.78 -5.72 15.19
C VAL A 17 -3.42 -6.70 16.30
N ALA A 18 -4.20 -7.76 16.46
CA ALA A 18 -3.90 -8.84 17.39
C ALA A 18 -3.29 -10.03 16.64
N ALA A 19 -2.09 -10.45 17.02
CA ALA A 19 -1.45 -11.67 16.54
C ALA A 19 -1.50 -12.73 17.65
N ILE A 20 -2.16 -13.87 17.39
CA ILE A 20 -2.29 -15.00 18.30
C ILE A 20 -1.49 -16.17 17.73
N THR A 21 -0.43 -16.56 18.43
CA THR A 21 0.37 -17.74 18.09
C THR A 21 -0.11 -18.92 18.96
N LEU A 22 -0.67 -19.95 18.33
CA LEU A 22 -1.13 -21.17 18.99
C LEU A 22 0.01 -22.20 18.98
N LYS A 23 0.24 -22.87 20.10
CA LYS A 23 1.29 -23.91 20.23
C LYS A 23 0.92 -25.23 19.57
N GLU A 24 -0.36 -25.47 19.35
CA GLU A 24 -0.91 -26.63 18.67
C GLU A 24 -2.03 -26.25 17.71
N ASP A 25 -2.46 -27.15 16.81
CA ASP A 25 -3.54 -26.88 15.85
C ASP A 25 -4.92 -26.91 16.53
N TYR A 26 -5.27 -25.83 17.19
CA TYR A 26 -6.58 -25.64 17.82
C TYR A 26 -7.56 -24.96 16.84
N ARG A 27 -7.87 -25.58 15.71
CA ARG A 27 -8.76 -25.01 14.68
C ARG A 27 -10.11 -24.56 15.25
N ALA A 28 -10.70 -25.36 16.15
CA ALA A 28 -11.96 -25.01 16.81
C ALA A 28 -11.86 -23.74 17.66
N ARG A 29 -10.70 -23.50 18.28
CA ARG A 29 -10.45 -22.30 19.11
C ARG A 29 -10.24 -21.03 18.30
N ARG A 30 -9.79 -21.15 17.05
CA ARG A 30 -9.64 -19.99 16.15
C ARG A 30 -10.95 -19.26 15.94
N THR A 31 -12.02 -19.99 15.67
CA THR A 31 -13.37 -19.43 15.49
C THR A 31 -13.85 -18.74 16.77
N GLN A 32 -13.66 -19.39 17.91
CA GLN A 32 -14.07 -18.85 19.20
C GLN A 32 -13.28 -17.57 19.57
N ALA A 33 -11.98 -17.55 19.31
CA ALA A 33 -11.15 -16.36 19.53
C ALA A 33 -11.54 -15.21 18.59
N ALA A 34 -11.76 -15.49 17.31
CA ALA A 34 -12.19 -14.50 16.34
C ALA A 34 -13.51 -13.83 16.74
N GLU A 35 -14.49 -14.62 17.18
CA GLU A 35 -15.80 -14.12 17.63
C GLU A 35 -15.69 -13.24 18.90
N ARG A 36 -14.85 -13.63 19.84
CA ARG A 36 -14.67 -12.84 21.08
C ARG A 36 -13.91 -11.53 20.85
N LEU A 37 -12.98 -11.52 19.90
CA LEU A 37 -12.16 -10.35 19.61
C LEU A 37 -12.85 -9.36 18.67
N LYS A 38 -13.87 -9.80 17.92
CA LYS A 38 -14.61 -9.00 16.95
C LYS A 38 -15.27 -7.75 17.55
N ASN A 39 -15.60 -7.79 18.84
CA ASN A 39 -16.31 -6.69 19.52
C ASN A 39 -15.39 -5.83 20.40
N ILE A 40 -14.08 -5.90 20.21
CA ILE A 40 -13.14 -5.05 20.95
C ILE A 40 -12.93 -3.76 20.17
N ASP A 41 -13.31 -2.63 20.77
CA ASP A 41 -13.12 -1.29 20.21
C ASP A 41 -11.63 -1.04 19.91
N GLY A 42 -11.35 -0.57 18.69
CA GLY A 42 -9.99 -0.28 18.24
C GLY A 42 -9.22 -1.48 17.66
N LEU A 43 -9.79 -2.68 17.64
CA LEU A 43 -9.17 -3.84 17.01
C LEU A 43 -9.49 -3.87 15.50
N GLN A 44 -8.47 -3.74 14.66
CA GLN A 44 -8.62 -3.67 13.21
C GLN A 44 -8.43 -5.03 12.50
N ALA A 45 -7.60 -5.90 13.05
CA ALA A 45 -7.34 -7.22 12.49
C ALA A 45 -6.90 -8.23 13.54
N VAL A 46 -7.16 -9.52 13.28
CA VAL A 46 -6.70 -10.66 14.10
C VAL A 46 -5.97 -11.64 13.20
N HIS A 47 -4.70 -11.88 13.49
CA HIS A 47 -3.87 -12.87 12.80
C HIS A 47 -3.63 -14.08 13.66
N PHE A 48 -3.91 -15.28 13.13
CA PHE A 48 -3.60 -16.54 13.78
C PHE A 48 -2.35 -17.18 13.15
N ARG A 49 -1.41 -17.59 13.99
CA ARG A 49 -0.23 -18.37 13.61
C ARG A 49 -0.26 -19.70 14.36
N ILE A 50 0.25 -20.74 13.74
CA ILE A 50 0.40 -22.05 14.38
C ILE A 50 1.90 -22.29 14.54
N ALA A 51 2.35 -22.56 15.76
CA ALA A 51 3.69 -23.02 16.01
C ALA A 51 3.75 -24.51 15.62
N VAL A 52 4.41 -24.83 14.51
CA VAL A 52 4.64 -26.23 14.09
C VAL A 52 5.76 -26.79 14.96
N ALA A 53 5.46 -27.80 15.77
CA ALA A 53 6.47 -28.51 16.54
C ALA A 53 7.45 -29.21 15.58
N GLY A 54 8.72 -28.84 15.61
CA GLY A 54 9.79 -29.48 14.82
C GLY A 54 10.42 -28.62 13.71
N SER A 55 9.81 -27.54 13.23
CA SER A 55 10.57 -26.48 12.59
C SER A 55 11.18 -25.67 13.72
N GLY A 56 12.50 -25.69 13.86
CA GLY A 56 13.19 -24.85 14.83
C GLY A 56 12.61 -23.45 14.73
N ALA A 57 11.71 -23.14 15.64
CA ALA A 57 11.26 -21.79 15.82
C ALA A 57 12.56 -21.03 16.06
N VAL A 58 12.99 -20.28 15.08
CA VAL A 58 13.90 -19.17 15.34
C VAL A 58 13.09 -18.34 16.32
N ALA A 59 13.29 -18.67 17.62
CA ALA A 59 12.95 -17.77 18.67
C ALA A 59 13.70 -16.50 18.31
N VAL A 60 12.99 -15.53 17.75
CA VAL A 60 13.47 -14.16 17.71
C VAL A 60 13.48 -13.73 19.17
N SER A 61 14.49 -14.23 19.89
CA SER A 61 14.90 -13.68 21.16
C SER A 61 15.24 -12.22 20.85
N ARG A 62 14.32 -11.34 21.19
CA ARG A 62 14.59 -9.91 21.22
C ARG A 62 15.48 -9.61 22.43
N ASN A 63 16.69 -10.18 22.46
CA ASN A 63 17.77 -9.55 23.14
C ASN A 63 18.07 -8.26 22.38
N ARG A 64 17.60 -7.17 22.91
CA ARG A 64 17.97 -5.81 22.53
C ARG A 64 19.44 -5.58 22.88
N THR A 65 20.31 -6.14 22.08
CA THR A 65 21.66 -5.62 21.98
C THR A 65 21.62 -4.52 20.92
N ASP A 66 22.03 -3.33 21.30
CA ASP A 66 22.15 -2.15 20.44
C ASP A 66 23.15 -2.42 19.30
N SER A 67 22.71 -3.11 18.26
CA SER A 67 23.44 -3.24 17.00
C SER A 67 22.83 -2.29 15.98
N PRO A 68 23.60 -1.41 15.34
CA PRO A 68 23.12 -0.42 14.37
C PRO A 68 22.63 -1.01 13.05
N ASP A 69 22.73 -2.32 12.83
CA ASP A 69 22.40 -3.02 11.59
C ASP A 69 21.10 -3.84 11.71
N ARG A 70 19.98 -3.18 11.93
CA ARG A 70 18.67 -3.85 11.89
C ARG A 70 17.95 -3.54 10.60
N GLY A 71 18.35 -4.22 9.53
CA GLY A 71 17.65 -4.18 8.27
C GLY A 71 16.80 -5.42 8.05
N THR A 72 15.65 -5.24 7.43
CA THR A 72 14.73 -6.31 6.99
C THR A 72 14.62 -6.28 5.48
N ALA A 73 15.04 -7.37 4.82
CA ALA A 73 14.80 -7.55 3.40
C ALA A 73 13.33 -7.95 3.17
N TYR A 74 12.72 -7.41 2.12
CA TYR A 74 11.34 -7.63 1.74
C TYR A 74 10.35 -7.44 2.90
N PRO A 75 10.37 -6.26 3.55
CA PRO A 75 9.53 -5.99 4.70
C PRO A 75 8.05 -6.02 4.31
N ALA A 76 7.22 -6.57 5.18
CA ALA A 76 5.77 -6.45 5.04
C ALA A 76 5.34 -5.00 5.29
N GLY A 77 4.51 -4.46 4.38
CA GLY A 77 3.95 -3.11 4.48
C GLY A 77 4.96 -2.00 4.17
N ASN A 78 4.48 -0.77 4.27
CA ASN A 78 5.23 0.43 3.91
C ASN A 78 5.37 1.38 5.11
N VAL A 79 6.54 2.01 5.23
CA VAL A 79 6.85 3.02 6.26
C VAL A 79 6.02 4.29 6.04
N PHE A 80 5.92 4.74 4.79
CA PHE A 80 5.04 5.85 4.42
C PHE A 80 3.66 5.30 4.07
N ARG A 81 2.62 5.72 4.79
CA ARG A 81 1.24 5.29 4.52
C ARG A 81 0.76 5.82 3.18
N GLN A 82 0.01 5.02 2.45
CA GLN A 82 -0.59 5.40 1.18
C GLN A 82 -1.47 6.65 1.31
N LEU A 83 -1.52 7.44 0.24
CA LEU A 83 -2.42 8.59 0.14
C LEU A 83 -3.80 8.10 -0.30
N LEU A 84 -4.85 8.51 0.43
CA LEU A 84 -6.22 8.07 0.16
C LEU A 84 -6.80 8.69 -1.12
N ALA A 85 -6.41 9.92 -1.43
CA ALA A 85 -6.98 10.68 -2.54
C ALA A 85 -6.05 10.82 -3.75
N ASP A 86 -4.91 10.13 -3.77
CA ASP A 86 -4.00 10.13 -4.92
C ASP A 86 -4.47 9.09 -5.95
N PRO A 87 -5.03 9.51 -7.11
CA PRO A 87 -5.52 8.58 -8.13
C PRO A 87 -4.42 7.75 -8.78
N ARG A 88 -3.15 8.09 -8.56
CA ARG A 88 -1.97 7.39 -9.07
C ARG A 88 -1.17 6.67 -7.99
N GLN A 89 -1.71 6.59 -6.78
CA GLN A 89 -1.15 5.70 -5.77
C GLN A 89 -1.32 4.25 -6.24
N PRO A 90 -0.25 3.45 -6.35
CA PRO A 90 -0.37 2.05 -6.74
C PRO A 90 -1.24 1.28 -5.75
N HIS A 91 -2.37 0.81 -6.22
CA HIS A 91 -3.32 -0.06 -5.51
C HIS A 91 -4.32 -0.64 -6.52
N PHE A 92 -5.07 -1.63 -6.08
CA PHE A 92 -6.15 -2.21 -6.90
C PHE A 92 -7.43 -1.44 -6.68
N TYR A 93 -8.00 -0.90 -7.76
CA TYR A 93 -9.31 -0.27 -7.71
C TYR A 93 -10.04 -0.38 -9.04
N ILE A 94 -11.35 -0.25 -8.97
CA ILE A 94 -12.24 0.04 -10.08
C ILE A 94 -13.20 1.14 -9.64
N SER A 95 -13.42 2.14 -10.49
CA SER A 95 -14.41 3.20 -10.23
C SER A 95 -15.19 3.54 -11.49
N LEU A 96 -16.49 3.74 -11.33
CA LEU A 96 -17.35 4.25 -12.38
C LEU A 96 -17.44 5.77 -12.25
N ARG A 97 -17.29 6.46 -13.37
CA ARG A 97 -17.33 7.93 -13.44
C ARG A 97 -18.18 8.36 -14.62
N GLU A 98 -18.88 9.44 -14.43
CA GLU A 98 -19.61 10.11 -15.49
C GLU A 98 -18.93 11.47 -15.75
N TYR A 99 -18.58 11.70 -17.00
CA TYR A 99 -18.05 12.98 -17.46
C TYR A 99 -19.11 13.69 -18.29
N ASP A 100 -19.41 14.91 -17.91
CA ASP A 100 -20.30 15.81 -18.64
C ASP A 100 -19.42 16.89 -19.30
N LEU A 101 -19.04 16.61 -20.54
CA LEU A 101 -18.22 17.50 -21.36
C LEU A 101 -19.15 18.42 -22.20
N PRO A 102 -18.66 19.59 -22.67
CA PRO A 102 -19.51 20.52 -23.42
C PRO A 102 -20.24 19.90 -24.63
N ASP A 103 -19.60 18.92 -25.27
CA ASP A 103 -20.11 18.30 -26.49
C ASP A 103 -20.44 16.81 -26.35
N GLU A 104 -20.12 16.19 -25.22
CA GLU A 104 -20.30 14.74 -25.04
C GLU A 104 -20.45 14.38 -23.55
N ARG A 105 -21.38 13.49 -23.26
CA ARG A 105 -21.49 12.81 -21.96
C ARG A 105 -20.90 11.42 -22.08
N MET A 106 -19.99 11.05 -21.17
CA MET A 106 -19.26 9.81 -21.26
C MET A 106 -19.25 9.09 -19.92
N THR A 107 -19.75 7.85 -19.91
CA THR A 107 -19.64 6.93 -18.77
C THR A 107 -18.34 6.15 -18.88
N THR A 108 -17.52 6.18 -17.85
CA THR A 108 -16.21 5.53 -17.86
C THR A 108 -16.01 4.58 -16.70
N ALA A 109 -15.17 3.57 -16.92
CA ALA A 109 -14.57 2.77 -15.87
C ALA A 109 -13.07 3.14 -15.76
N ALA A 110 -12.66 3.61 -14.58
CA ALA A 110 -11.25 3.78 -14.27
C ALA A 110 -10.77 2.57 -13.45
N VAL A 111 -9.69 1.95 -13.89
CA VAL A 111 -9.10 0.74 -13.29
C VAL A 111 -7.66 1.03 -12.94
N GLY A 112 -7.28 0.77 -11.69
CA GLY A 112 -5.90 0.79 -11.24
C GLY A 112 -5.44 -0.59 -10.83
N LEU A 113 -4.26 -0.97 -11.30
CA LEU A 113 -3.56 -2.20 -10.92
C LEU A 113 -2.15 -1.81 -10.51
N GLY A 114 -1.81 -1.95 -9.24
CA GLY A 114 -0.48 -1.56 -8.79
C GLY A 114 -0.20 -1.93 -7.34
N GLU A 115 1.08 -1.91 -7.00
CA GLU A 115 1.56 -2.22 -5.65
C GLU A 115 2.89 -1.50 -5.39
N THR A 116 3.20 -1.31 -4.11
CA THR A 116 4.49 -0.83 -3.63
C THR A 116 5.16 -1.93 -2.81
N PHE A 117 6.21 -2.53 -3.37
CA PHE A 117 6.96 -3.62 -2.75
C PHE A 117 8.16 -3.09 -1.97
N GLY A 118 8.21 -3.34 -0.66
CA GLY A 118 9.39 -3.07 0.15
C GLY A 118 10.56 -3.95 -0.28
N LEU A 119 11.68 -3.31 -0.64
CA LEU A 119 12.92 -4.03 -0.95
C LEU A 119 13.79 -4.21 0.29
N TYR A 120 13.97 -3.14 1.04
CA TYR A 120 14.76 -3.17 2.27
C TYR A 120 14.31 -2.08 3.24
N ARG A 121 14.24 -2.40 4.53
CA ARG A 121 13.93 -1.45 5.60
C ARG A 121 15.00 -1.47 6.67
N PHE A 122 15.51 -0.30 7.01
CA PHE A 122 16.26 -0.05 8.23
C PHE A 122 15.27 0.31 9.33
N GLU A 123 15.12 -0.57 10.32
CA GLU A 123 14.17 -0.40 11.40
C GLU A 123 14.56 0.77 12.31
N GLY A 124 13.58 1.60 12.66
CA GLY A 124 13.75 2.69 13.60
C GLY A 124 13.67 2.24 15.06
N ARG A 125 13.56 3.22 15.95
CA ARG A 125 13.50 2.97 17.41
C ARG A 125 12.16 2.43 17.86
N ALA A 126 11.08 2.88 17.23
CA ALA A 126 9.72 2.43 17.53
C ALA A 126 9.17 1.53 16.39
N PRO A 127 8.22 0.63 16.68
CA PRO A 127 7.57 -0.17 15.65
C PRO A 127 6.95 0.71 14.56
N GLY A 128 7.29 0.42 13.30
CA GLY A 128 6.82 1.17 12.14
C GLY A 128 7.63 2.43 11.81
N ASP A 129 8.60 2.82 12.64
CA ASP A 129 9.60 3.81 12.30
C ASP A 129 10.72 3.19 11.47
N GLY A 130 11.42 4.02 10.72
CA GLY A 130 12.56 3.58 9.94
C GLY A 130 12.71 4.26 8.61
N VAL A 131 13.66 3.76 7.83
CA VAL A 131 13.90 4.15 6.44
C VAL A 131 13.68 2.93 5.56
N GLN A 132 12.93 3.08 4.47
CA GLN A 132 12.66 1.98 3.57
C GLN A 132 12.87 2.41 2.12
N ILE A 133 13.54 1.55 1.36
CA ILE A 133 13.54 1.61 -0.11
C ILE A 133 12.55 0.59 -0.65
N SER A 134 11.80 0.96 -1.67
CA SER A 134 10.76 0.12 -2.27
C SER A 134 10.81 0.18 -3.79
N LEU A 135 10.12 -0.75 -4.44
CA LEU A 135 9.77 -0.70 -5.85
C LEU A 135 8.27 -0.37 -5.93
N ASP A 136 7.94 0.65 -6.71
CA ASP A 136 6.60 1.14 -6.95
C ASP A 136 6.23 0.85 -8.40
N GLY A 137 5.06 0.27 -8.66
CA GLY A 137 4.62 -0.01 -10.02
C GLY A 137 3.12 -0.04 -10.14
N GLY A 138 2.61 0.46 -11.28
CA GLY A 138 1.18 0.48 -11.54
C GLY A 138 0.81 0.76 -12.98
N VAL A 139 -0.39 0.31 -13.32
CA VAL A 139 -1.10 0.62 -14.57
C VAL A 139 -2.43 1.24 -14.20
N PHE A 140 -2.76 2.37 -14.82
CA PHE A 140 -4.00 3.09 -14.58
C PHE A 140 -4.71 3.29 -15.91
N ALA A 141 -5.81 2.58 -16.12
CA ALA A 141 -6.53 2.55 -17.38
C ALA A 141 -7.90 3.22 -17.25
N LEU A 142 -8.32 3.89 -18.31
CA LEU A 142 -9.63 4.49 -18.46
C LEU A 142 -10.34 3.87 -19.66
N PHE A 143 -11.53 3.35 -19.44
CA PHE A 143 -12.38 2.75 -20.46
C PHE A 143 -13.63 3.57 -20.67
N ASN A 144 -14.02 3.82 -21.92
CA ASN A 144 -15.31 4.37 -22.28
C ASN A 144 -16.34 3.22 -22.37
N LEU A 145 -17.33 3.23 -21.49
CA LEU A 145 -18.36 2.18 -21.40
C LEU A 145 -19.50 2.38 -22.39
N ASP A 146 -19.66 3.57 -22.95
CA ASP A 146 -20.72 3.90 -23.89
C ASP A 146 -20.42 3.38 -25.30
N GLU A 147 -19.15 3.15 -25.61
CA GLU A 147 -18.72 2.57 -26.87
C GLU A 147 -18.95 1.05 -26.91
N PRO A 148 -19.29 0.47 -28.10
CA PRO A 148 -19.67 -0.94 -28.21
C PRO A 148 -18.66 -1.94 -27.67
N ASN A 149 -17.36 -1.63 -27.81
CA ASN A 149 -16.27 -2.53 -27.39
C ASN A 149 -15.68 -2.17 -26.02
N ARG A 150 -16.33 -1.29 -25.24
CA ARG A 150 -15.79 -0.77 -23.98
C ARG A 150 -14.36 -0.23 -24.19
N GLU A 151 -14.27 0.70 -25.11
CA GLU A 151 -13.02 1.20 -25.68
C GLU A 151 -12.02 1.67 -24.61
N LEU A 152 -10.78 1.23 -24.72
CA LEU A 152 -9.69 1.81 -23.94
C LEU A 152 -9.44 3.25 -24.42
N VAL A 153 -9.61 4.22 -23.53
CA VAL A 153 -9.33 5.63 -23.82
C VAL A 153 -7.86 5.93 -23.60
N ASN A 154 -7.34 5.53 -22.43
CA ASN A 154 -5.96 5.79 -22.02
C ASN A 154 -5.46 4.72 -21.03
N ALA A 155 -4.16 4.43 -21.08
CA ALA A 155 -3.45 3.66 -20.07
C ALA A 155 -2.15 4.36 -19.69
N ASP A 156 -2.01 4.66 -18.40
CA ASP A 156 -0.78 5.18 -17.80
C ASP A 156 -0.01 4.04 -17.17
N TYR A 157 1.26 3.93 -17.49
CA TYR A 157 2.20 2.98 -16.91
C TYR A 157 3.19 3.74 -16.03
N ARG A 158 3.39 3.30 -14.82
CA ARG A 158 4.33 3.90 -13.90
C ARG A 158 5.21 2.86 -13.24
N ILE A 159 6.50 3.20 -13.10
CA ILE A 159 7.47 2.46 -12.31
C ILE A 159 8.33 3.46 -11.54
N GLY A 160 8.64 3.18 -10.28
CA GLY A 160 9.38 4.11 -9.44
C GLY A 160 10.10 3.45 -8.27
N LEU A 161 10.98 4.23 -7.67
CA LEU A 161 11.79 3.86 -6.51
C LEU A 161 11.53 4.84 -5.37
N PRO A 162 10.57 4.56 -4.47
CA PRO A 162 10.35 5.37 -3.29
C PRO A 162 11.40 5.07 -2.21
N LEU A 163 12.04 6.13 -1.73
CA LEU A 163 12.77 6.16 -0.47
C LEU A 163 11.84 6.82 0.56
N THR A 164 11.51 6.09 1.61
CA THR A 164 10.55 6.54 2.63
C THR A 164 11.18 6.54 4.00
N TRP A 165 10.78 7.50 4.82
CA TRP A 165 11.20 7.64 6.21
C TRP A 165 10.00 7.88 7.11
N ARG A 166 10.05 7.33 8.32
CA ARG A 166 9.09 7.61 9.38
C ARG A 166 9.77 7.65 10.75
N GLN A 167 9.34 8.61 11.56
CA GLN A 167 9.67 8.70 12.97
C GLN A 167 8.45 9.24 13.73
N GLY A 168 7.80 8.37 14.50
CA GLY A 168 6.58 8.70 15.22
C GLY A 168 5.48 9.20 14.27
N ASP A 169 5.03 10.44 14.50
CA ASP A 169 3.96 11.07 13.71
C ASP A 169 4.46 11.69 12.40
N ASN A 170 5.76 11.74 12.18
CA ASN A 170 6.36 12.35 10.99
C ASN A 170 6.74 11.29 9.97
N ALA A 171 6.46 11.55 8.70
CA ALA A 171 6.91 10.69 7.61
C ALA A 171 7.23 11.51 6.37
N ALA A 172 8.20 11.03 5.58
CA ALA A 172 8.56 11.62 4.30
C ALA A 172 8.72 10.54 3.23
N ARG A 173 8.48 10.93 1.98
CA ARG A 173 8.70 10.09 0.79
C ARG A 173 9.41 10.90 -0.27
N LEU A 174 10.53 10.39 -0.76
CA LEU A 174 11.17 10.83 -1.98
C LEU A 174 10.96 9.75 -3.03
N LEU A 175 10.34 10.06 -4.15
CA LEU A 175 9.98 9.10 -5.19
C LEU A 175 10.56 9.56 -6.53
N LEU A 176 11.50 8.77 -7.06
CA LEU A 176 11.94 8.87 -8.44
C LEU A 176 11.12 7.90 -9.27
N TYR A 177 10.46 8.36 -10.33
CA TYR A 177 9.63 7.50 -11.15
C TYR A 177 9.64 7.88 -12.63
N HIS A 178 9.39 6.89 -13.47
CA HIS A 178 9.09 7.02 -14.88
C HIS A 178 7.59 6.81 -15.08
N GLN A 179 6.96 7.63 -15.92
CA GLN A 179 5.60 7.45 -16.37
C GLN A 179 5.51 7.58 -17.87
N SER A 180 4.74 6.67 -18.48
CA SER A 180 4.33 6.76 -19.88
C SER A 180 2.83 6.62 -20.01
N SER A 181 2.22 7.39 -20.90
CA SER A 181 0.79 7.39 -21.17
C SER A 181 0.55 7.01 -22.63
N HIS A 182 -0.39 6.09 -22.83
CA HIS A 182 -0.75 5.61 -24.17
C HIS A 182 -2.25 5.70 -24.36
N LEU A 183 -2.68 6.28 -25.48
CA LEU A 183 -4.07 6.28 -25.90
C LEU A 183 -4.42 4.91 -26.52
N GLY A 184 -5.67 4.49 -26.35
CA GLY A 184 -6.18 3.27 -26.99
C GLY A 184 -6.30 3.45 -28.51
N ASP A 185 -6.02 2.37 -29.27
CA ASP A 185 -6.04 2.40 -30.74
C ASP A 185 -7.44 2.74 -31.28
N GLY A 186 -8.51 2.19 -30.67
CA GLY A 186 -9.88 2.49 -31.06
C GLY A 186 -10.21 3.97 -30.86
N TYR A 187 -9.84 4.51 -29.70
CA TYR A 187 -10.01 5.92 -29.38
C TYR A 187 -9.25 6.82 -30.37
N LEU A 188 -8.01 6.47 -30.71
CA LEU A 188 -7.19 7.21 -31.70
C LEU A 188 -7.84 7.25 -33.08
N VAL A 189 -8.39 6.12 -33.54
CA VAL A 189 -9.05 6.03 -34.85
C VAL A 189 -10.36 6.81 -34.88
N ARG A 190 -11.16 6.75 -33.79
CA ARG A 190 -12.47 7.38 -33.71
C ARG A 190 -12.39 8.90 -33.52
N VAL A 191 -11.57 9.34 -32.57
CA VAL A 191 -11.52 10.76 -32.14
C VAL A 191 -10.48 11.56 -32.90
N GLN A 192 -9.41 10.90 -33.39
CA GLN A 192 -8.28 11.52 -34.07
C GLN A 192 -7.71 12.73 -33.27
N PRO A 193 -7.44 12.55 -31.96
CA PRO A 193 -6.96 13.65 -31.14
C PRO A 193 -5.56 14.09 -31.59
N GLN A 194 -5.17 15.32 -31.23
CA GLN A 194 -3.75 15.68 -31.30
C GLN A 194 -2.99 14.81 -30.30
N VAL A 195 -2.18 13.87 -30.79
CA VAL A 195 -1.42 12.96 -29.95
C VAL A 195 -0.28 13.72 -29.29
N VAL A 196 -0.34 13.82 -27.96
CA VAL A 196 0.79 14.25 -27.16
C VAL A 196 1.33 13.01 -26.45
N LEU A 197 2.52 12.57 -26.81
CA LEU A 197 3.21 11.49 -26.11
C LEU A 197 3.66 12.02 -24.75
N LEU A 198 2.99 11.59 -23.70
CA LEU A 198 3.35 11.91 -22.33
C LEU A 198 4.23 10.81 -21.76
N THR A 199 5.53 10.99 -21.91
CA THR A 199 6.55 10.14 -21.29
C THR A 199 7.53 11.04 -20.57
N TYR A 200 7.70 10.83 -19.27
CA TYR A 200 8.57 11.67 -18.45
C TYR A 200 9.11 10.93 -17.23
N GLU A 201 10.24 11.39 -16.73
CA GLU A 201 10.78 11.09 -15.43
C GLU A 201 10.49 12.24 -14.48
N ALA A 202 10.22 11.90 -13.22
CA ALA A 202 9.95 12.90 -12.19
C ALA A 202 10.52 12.50 -10.84
N LEU A 203 10.86 13.53 -10.07
CA LEU A 203 11.20 13.43 -8.66
C LEU A 203 10.09 14.09 -7.85
N SER A 204 9.41 13.30 -7.02
CA SER A 204 8.34 13.77 -6.14
C SER A 204 8.80 13.67 -4.69
N PHE A 205 8.54 14.72 -3.92
CA PHE A 205 8.76 14.75 -2.48
C PHE A 205 7.44 15.00 -1.76
N LEU A 206 7.18 14.21 -0.71
CA LEU A 206 6.06 14.40 0.20
C LEU A 206 6.54 14.31 1.65
N TYR A 207 6.05 15.23 2.48
CA TYR A 207 6.16 15.17 3.92
C TYR A 207 4.75 15.08 4.52
N SER A 208 4.56 14.28 5.55
CA SER A 208 3.30 14.18 6.27
C SER A 208 3.50 14.16 7.79
N HIS A 209 2.52 14.71 8.48
CA HIS A 209 2.43 14.73 9.93
C HIS A 209 1.05 14.22 10.37
N ASP A 210 1.04 13.28 11.31
CA ASP A 210 -0.16 12.74 11.93
C ASP A 210 -0.45 13.49 13.23
N TRP A 211 -1.63 14.10 13.35
CA TRP A 211 -2.04 14.86 14.54
C TRP A 211 -3.45 14.46 14.96
N GLN A 212 -3.57 13.74 16.09
CA GLN A 212 -4.85 13.40 16.73
C GLN A 212 -5.93 12.88 15.76
N GLY A 213 -5.54 11.97 14.85
CA GLY A 213 -6.46 11.40 13.85
C GLY A 213 -6.56 12.19 12.54
N LEU A 214 -6.03 13.41 12.49
CA LEU A 214 -5.84 14.17 11.25
C LEU A 214 -4.44 13.89 10.68
N ARG A 215 -4.35 13.65 9.37
CA ARG A 215 -3.09 13.61 8.66
C ARG A 215 -2.98 14.80 7.70
N VAL A 216 -1.96 15.59 7.90
CA VAL A 216 -1.62 16.69 6.99
C VAL A 216 -0.39 16.31 6.18
N TYR A 217 -0.38 16.61 4.90
CA TYR A 217 0.79 16.40 4.05
C TYR A 217 0.97 17.54 3.05
N LEU A 218 2.23 17.78 2.72
CA LEU A 218 2.68 18.80 1.77
C LEU A 218 3.81 18.24 0.94
N GLY A 219 3.90 18.63 -0.31
CA GLY A 219 5.01 18.23 -1.17
C GLY A 219 4.99 18.92 -2.51
N GLY A 220 5.86 18.44 -3.37
CA GLY A 220 6.01 18.94 -4.73
C GLY A 220 6.64 17.90 -5.65
N GLU A 221 6.59 18.20 -6.93
CA GLU A 221 7.11 17.33 -7.98
C GLU A 221 7.90 18.17 -8.99
N TYR A 222 9.01 17.64 -9.43
CA TYR A 222 9.82 18.18 -10.52
C TYR A 222 9.93 17.14 -11.63
N ARG A 223 9.57 17.52 -12.86
CA ARG A 223 9.69 16.69 -14.06
C ARG A 223 10.95 17.06 -14.81
N PHE A 224 11.73 16.03 -15.19
CA PHE A 224 13.02 16.24 -15.84
C PHE A 224 12.90 16.48 -17.35
N ASN A 225 11.88 15.90 -18.00
CA ASN A 225 11.65 16.00 -19.43
C ASN A 225 10.34 16.75 -19.68
N ASN A 226 10.44 17.81 -20.43
CA ASN A 226 9.31 18.58 -20.96
C ASN A 226 9.09 18.22 -22.43
#